data_007603ee3bb5fc8cabc5e7e859eb2106
#
_entry.id   007603ee3bb5fc8cabc5e7e859eb2106
#
_cell.length_a   1.000
_cell.length_b   1.000
_cell.length_c   1.000
_cell.angle_alpha   90.00
_cell.angle_beta   90.00
_cell.angle_gamma   90.00
#
_symmetry.space_group_name_H-M   'P 1'
#
loop_
_entity.id
_entity.type
_entity.pdbx_description
1 polymer ?
#
loop_
_entity_poly.entity_id
_entity_poly.type
_entity_poly.pdbx_seq_one_letter_code
_entity_poly.pdbx_strand_id
1 'polypeptide(L)'
;DLHPRVRRQRQMCIRDRVYREWRISGENEFLISMYPKVKKSLDYCISTWDPRRVGSIEEPHHNTYDIEFWGPDGMHNSFYYGALSAFIRMSEFLDKDVTEYKKLLKKGRKFTETGLFNGEYFIQKIEWRGLNAKDPTVAQSFHSSYSPEAKEILEKEGPKYQYGNGCLSDGVLGSWLSRMCGMEETLNTEKVKSHLLSVHRYNFKKDLTDHANPQRSPYALGKEGGLLLGSCPKGGKLSLPFVYSNEVWTGIEYQVASHLMLQGEVEKGLEIVRACRQRYDGSVRNPFNEYECGHWYGRALSSYGLLQGLTGVRYDAVDKTLYINSKIGDFISFISTESGFGNIELRSGKPFVKVVSGHIEVDRFVVSGKVVE
;
A
#
# COMPACT_ATOMS: atom_id res chain seq x y z
N ASP A 1 -6.17 6.30 -27.18
CA ASP A 1 -6.54 5.05 -26.47
C ASP A 1 -5.35 4.58 -25.65
N LEU A 2 -5.49 4.69 -24.32
CA LEU A 2 -4.49 4.16 -23.40
C LEU A 2 -4.48 2.64 -23.51
N HIS A 3 -3.28 2.06 -23.63
CA HIS A 3 -3.07 0.62 -23.74
C HIS A 3 -3.86 -0.16 -22.67
N PRO A 4 -4.55 -1.26 -23.00
CA PRO A 4 -5.41 -2.00 -22.05
C PRO A 4 -4.73 -2.39 -20.73
N ARG A 5 -3.42 -2.59 -20.71
CA ARG A 5 -2.63 -2.91 -19.51
C ARG A 5 -2.61 -1.78 -18.47
N VAL A 6 -2.58 -0.52 -18.89
CA VAL A 6 -2.57 0.64 -17.98
C VAL A 6 -3.93 0.85 -17.30
N ARG A 7 -5.03 0.43 -17.94
CA ARG A 7 -6.37 0.52 -17.34
C ARG A 7 -6.57 -0.42 -16.15
N ARG A 8 -5.91 -1.59 -16.13
CA ARG A 8 -6.11 -2.62 -15.10
C ARG A 8 -5.59 -2.21 -13.72
N GLN A 9 -4.43 -1.57 -13.66
CA GLN A 9 -3.81 -1.13 -12.40
C GLN A 9 -4.62 -0.04 -11.69
N ARG A 10 -5.29 0.84 -12.42
CA ARG A 10 -6.14 1.90 -11.85
C ARG A 10 -7.42 1.38 -11.23
N GLN A 11 -7.90 0.22 -11.60
CA GLN A 11 -9.21 -0.28 -11.18
C GLN A 11 -9.25 -0.71 -9.71
N MET A 12 -8.17 -1.27 -9.15
CA MET A 12 -8.17 -1.67 -7.73
C MET A 12 -8.17 -0.48 -6.77
N CYS A 13 -7.51 0.63 -7.12
CA CYS A 13 -7.46 1.84 -6.29
C CYS A 13 -8.66 2.79 -6.47
N ILE A 14 -9.53 2.60 -7.47
CA ILE A 14 -10.67 3.51 -7.73
C ILE A 14 -11.64 3.52 -6.55
N ARG A 15 -11.89 2.39 -5.92
CA ARG A 15 -12.88 2.23 -4.84
C ARG A 15 -12.47 2.95 -3.57
N ASP A 16 -11.23 2.78 -3.16
CA ASP A 16 -10.67 3.45 -2.00
C ASP A 16 -10.64 4.97 -2.20
N ARG A 17 -10.35 5.41 -3.43
CA ARG A 17 -10.37 6.82 -3.81
C ARG A 17 -11.76 7.42 -3.81
N VAL A 18 -12.76 6.72 -4.35
CA VAL A 18 -14.16 7.19 -4.32
C VAL A 18 -14.65 7.25 -2.88
N TYR A 19 -14.34 6.24 -2.06
CA TYR A 19 -14.66 6.25 -0.63
C TYR A 19 -13.99 7.42 0.07
N ARG A 20 -12.68 7.62 -0.14
CA ARG A 20 -11.93 8.72 0.47
C ARG A 20 -12.48 10.08 0.05
N GLU A 21 -12.70 10.28 -1.26
CA GLU A 21 -13.24 11.53 -1.80
C GLU A 21 -14.58 11.87 -1.16
N TRP A 22 -15.50 10.93 -1.12
CA TRP A 22 -16.77 11.08 -0.43
C TRP A 22 -16.61 11.45 1.05
N ARG A 23 -15.71 10.78 1.78
CA ARG A 23 -15.50 11.07 3.23
C ARG A 23 -14.82 12.41 3.49
N ILE A 24 -14.04 12.92 2.55
CA ILE A 24 -13.34 14.21 2.64
C ILE A 24 -14.25 15.37 2.21
N SER A 25 -15.01 15.21 1.12
CA SER A 25 -15.90 16.25 0.60
C SER A 25 -17.24 16.31 1.35
N GLY A 26 -17.74 15.18 1.84
CA GLY A 26 -19.07 15.07 2.41
C GLY A 26 -20.19 15.00 1.35
N GLU A 27 -19.86 14.99 0.06
CA GLU A 27 -20.83 15.04 -1.04
C GLU A 27 -21.50 13.68 -1.30
N ASN A 28 -22.68 13.49 -0.77
CA ASN A 28 -23.46 12.25 -0.96
C ASN A 28 -23.90 12.05 -2.42
N GLU A 29 -24.17 13.11 -3.15
CA GLU A 29 -24.54 13.02 -4.58
C GLU A 29 -23.38 12.48 -5.43
N PHE A 30 -22.14 12.87 -5.12
CA PHE A 30 -20.96 12.29 -5.74
C PHE A 30 -20.92 10.77 -5.52
N LEU A 31 -21.12 10.32 -4.28
CA LEU A 31 -21.16 8.88 -3.97
C LEU A 31 -22.25 8.18 -4.78
N ILE A 32 -23.47 8.71 -4.77
CA ILE A 32 -24.63 8.13 -5.49
C ILE A 32 -24.31 7.99 -6.98
N SER A 33 -23.73 9.03 -7.59
CA SER A 33 -23.39 9.06 -9.02
C SER A 33 -22.28 8.06 -9.39
N MET A 34 -21.33 7.83 -8.48
CA MET A 34 -20.19 6.95 -8.70
C MET A 34 -20.44 5.48 -8.34
N TYR A 35 -21.41 5.21 -7.47
CA TYR A 35 -21.67 3.88 -6.93
C TYR A 35 -21.87 2.79 -8.00
N PRO A 36 -22.68 2.98 -9.07
CA PRO A 36 -22.83 1.95 -10.10
C PRO A 36 -21.52 1.62 -10.81
N LYS A 37 -20.65 2.62 -11.04
CA LYS A 37 -19.34 2.44 -11.68
C LYS A 37 -18.38 1.71 -10.76
N VAL A 38 -18.37 2.05 -9.47
CA VAL A 38 -17.58 1.38 -8.43
C VAL A 38 -17.96 -0.08 -8.32
N LYS A 39 -19.28 -0.38 -8.25
CA LYS A 39 -19.78 -1.76 -8.21
C LYS A 39 -19.34 -2.56 -9.43
N LYS A 40 -19.60 -2.03 -10.63
CA LYS A 40 -19.18 -2.68 -11.88
C LYS A 40 -17.68 -2.97 -11.93
N SER A 41 -16.87 -2.03 -11.46
CA SER A 41 -15.41 -2.20 -11.41
C SER A 41 -15.00 -3.27 -10.41
N LEU A 42 -15.64 -3.35 -9.24
CA LEU A 42 -15.36 -4.38 -8.24
C LEU A 42 -15.76 -5.77 -8.74
N ASP A 43 -16.96 -5.90 -9.26
CA ASP A 43 -17.46 -7.17 -9.79
C ASP A 43 -16.58 -7.68 -10.94
N TYR A 44 -16.08 -6.77 -11.79
CA TYR A 44 -15.09 -7.12 -12.82
C TYR A 44 -13.80 -7.65 -12.22
N CYS A 45 -13.25 -7.00 -11.19
CA CYS A 45 -12.03 -7.48 -10.53
C CYS A 45 -12.23 -8.86 -9.89
N ILE A 46 -13.37 -9.08 -9.23
CA ILE A 46 -13.72 -10.37 -8.63
C ILE A 46 -13.80 -11.44 -9.73
N SER A 47 -14.55 -11.19 -10.81
CA SER A 47 -14.73 -12.18 -11.89
C SER A 47 -13.45 -12.46 -12.66
N THR A 48 -12.51 -11.51 -12.71
CA THR A 48 -11.27 -11.63 -13.50
C THR A 48 -10.11 -12.20 -12.70
N TRP A 49 -9.95 -11.79 -11.43
CA TRP A 49 -8.77 -12.12 -10.65
C TRP A 49 -9.03 -13.03 -9.43
N ASP A 50 -10.29 -13.16 -9.02
CA ASP A 50 -10.77 -14.13 -8.03
C ASP A 50 -12.00 -14.89 -8.58
N PRO A 51 -11.89 -15.53 -9.79
CA PRO A 51 -13.04 -16.16 -10.44
C PRO A 51 -13.63 -17.32 -9.62
N ARG A 52 -12.81 -17.98 -8.80
CA ARG A 52 -13.21 -19.06 -7.89
C ARG A 52 -13.85 -18.55 -6.60
N ARG A 53 -13.89 -17.23 -6.39
CA ARG A 53 -14.40 -16.58 -5.17
C ARG A 53 -13.82 -17.16 -3.88
N VAL A 54 -12.52 -17.32 -3.87
CA VAL A 54 -11.77 -17.76 -2.67
C VAL A 54 -11.43 -16.58 -1.76
N GLY A 55 -11.64 -15.36 -2.24
CA GLY A 55 -11.31 -14.11 -1.54
C GLY A 55 -9.84 -13.72 -1.70
N SER A 56 -9.18 -14.22 -2.74
CA SER A 56 -7.78 -13.94 -3.01
C SER A 56 -7.55 -13.64 -4.48
N ILE A 57 -6.67 -12.71 -4.76
CA ILE A 57 -6.21 -12.45 -6.12
C ILE A 57 -5.25 -13.59 -6.50
N GLU A 58 -5.66 -14.42 -7.45
CA GLU A 58 -4.93 -15.61 -7.87
C GLU A 58 -4.42 -15.50 -9.30
N GLU A 59 -5.23 -14.91 -10.19
CA GLU A 59 -4.88 -14.72 -11.58
C GLU A 59 -3.80 -13.64 -11.74
N PRO A 60 -2.87 -13.80 -12.70
CA PRO A 60 -1.82 -12.82 -12.92
C PRO A 60 -2.39 -11.47 -13.31
N HIS A 61 -1.81 -10.44 -12.78
CA HIS A 61 -2.22 -9.08 -13.10
C HIS A 61 -1.03 -8.13 -12.95
N HIS A 62 -1.11 -7.08 -13.75
CA HIS A 62 -0.10 -6.05 -13.80
C HIS A 62 -0.12 -5.18 -12.54
N ASN A 63 1.04 -4.78 -12.07
CA ASN A 63 1.22 -3.93 -10.90
C ASN A 63 2.23 -2.80 -11.17
N THR A 64 2.59 -2.06 -10.13
CA THR A 64 3.53 -0.94 -10.21
C THR A 64 4.96 -1.33 -10.58
N TYR A 65 5.29 -2.61 -10.53
CA TYR A 65 6.60 -3.13 -10.89
C TYR A 65 6.74 -3.52 -12.37
N ASP A 66 5.68 -3.38 -13.16
CA ASP A 66 5.63 -3.85 -14.56
C ASP A 66 5.90 -5.36 -14.71
N ILE A 67 5.65 -6.11 -13.64
CA ILE A 67 5.82 -7.56 -13.54
C ILE A 67 4.49 -8.14 -13.10
N GLU A 68 4.01 -9.16 -13.81
CA GLU A 68 2.84 -9.90 -13.36
C GLU A 68 3.22 -10.83 -12.21
N PHE A 69 2.61 -10.65 -11.05
CA PHE A 69 2.70 -11.62 -9.97
C PHE A 69 1.66 -12.72 -10.18
N TRP A 70 2.09 -13.96 -9.98
CA TRP A 70 1.32 -15.16 -10.23
C TRP A 70 0.99 -15.86 -8.92
N GLY A 71 -0.30 -16.07 -8.70
CA GLY A 71 -0.80 -16.61 -7.43
C GLY A 71 -0.94 -15.56 -6.34
N PRO A 72 -1.49 -15.95 -5.19
CA PRO A 72 -1.85 -15.04 -4.12
C PRO A 72 -0.64 -14.48 -3.38
N ASP A 73 -0.73 -13.20 -3.01
CA ASP A 73 0.28 -12.48 -2.24
C ASP A 73 -0.33 -11.43 -1.30
N GLY A 74 0.48 -10.96 -0.35
CA GLY A 74 0.04 -10.01 0.67
C GLY A 74 -0.29 -8.62 0.10
N MET A 75 0.50 -8.12 -0.86
CA MET A 75 0.31 -6.79 -1.44
C MET A 75 -1.04 -6.68 -2.14
N HIS A 76 -1.31 -7.53 -3.11
CA HIS A 76 -2.54 -7.47 -3.90
C HIS A 76 -3.78 -7.83 -3.09
N ASN A 77 -3.66 -8.83 -2.19
CA ASN A 77 -4.76 -9.18 -1.32
C ASN A 77 -5.11 -8.05 -0.35
N SER A 78 -4.12 -7.30 0.16
CA SER A 78 -4.41 -6.13 1.00
C SER A 78 -5.17 -5.04 0.25
N PHE A 79 -4.85 -4.77 -1.02
CA PHE A 79 -5.64 -3.87 -1.87
C PHE A 79 -7.07 -4.38 -2.12
N TYR A 80 -7.20 -5.67 -2.38
CA TYR A 80 -8.50 -6.29 -2.61
C TYR A 80 -9.42 -6.14 -1.39
N TYR A 81 -8.87 -6.35 -0.19
CA TYR A 81 -9.64 -6.21 1.06
C TYR A 81 -9.96 -4.74 1.38
N GLY A 82 -9.08 -3.80 1.07
CA GLY A 82 -9.36 -2.37 1.14
C GLY A 82 -10.53 -2.00 0.22
N ALA A 83 -10.49 -2.47 -1.02
CA ALA A 83 -11.54 -2.25 -2.00
C ALA A 83 -12.90 -2.84 -1.59
N LEU A 84 -12.91 -4.08 -1.06
CA LEU A 84 -14.11 -4.71 -0.52
C LEU A 84 -14.64 -3.93 0.70
N SER A 85 -13.77 -3.53 1.62
CA SER A 85 -14.15 -2.77 2.82
C SER A 85 -14.74 -1.40 2.47
N ALA A 86 -14.12 -0.67 1.53
CA ALA A 86 -14.64 0.61 1.05
C ALA A 86 -16.01 0.45 0.39
N PHE A 87 -16.15 -0.57 -0.48
CA PHE A 87 -17.42 -0.84 -1.16
C PHE A 87 -18.53 -1.23 -0.18
N ILE A 88 -18.24 -2.07 0.80
CA ILE A 88 -19.20 -2.45 1.85
C ILE A 88 -19.72 -1.21 2.58
N ARG A 89 -18.83 -0.31 3.03
CA ARG A 89 -19.21 0.91 3.76
C ARG A 89 -20.04 1.87 2.89
N MET A 90 -19.68 2.07 1.63
CA MET A 90 -20.47 2.87 0.69
C MET A 90 -21.85 2.25 0.44
N SER A 91 -21.92 0.94 0.32
CA SER A 91 -23.18 0.21 0.10
C SER A 91 -24.09 0.26 1.32
N GLU A 92 -23.54 0.07 2.53
CA GLU A 92 -24.31 0.19 3.79
C GLU A 92 -24.90 1.58 3.96
N PHE A 93 -24.13 2.63 3.64
CA PHE A 93 -24.65 4.01 3.65
C PHE A 93 -25.82 4.21 2.68
N LEU A 94 -25.81 3.49 1.55
CA LEU A 94 -26.87 3.55 0.53
C LEU A 94 -27.96 2.48 0.71
N ASP A 95 -28.01 1.80 1.85
CA ASP A 95 -28.97 0.71 2.16
C ASP A 95 -28.98 -0.42 1.11
N LYS A 96 -27.77 -0.80 0.61
CA LYS A 96 -27.61 -1.88 -0.36
C LYS A 96 -27.14 -3.16 0.31
N ASP A 97 -27.60 -4.32 -0.20
CA ASP A 97 -27.13 -5.62 0.29
C ASP A 97 -25.64 -5.84 -0.02
N VAL A 98 -24.91 -6.26 1.00
CA VAL A 98 -23.45 -6.51 0.97
C VAL A 98 -23.07 -7.91 1.48
N THR A 99 -24.06 -8.77 1.67
CA THR A 99 -23.87 -10.08 2.33
C THR A 99 -22.77 -10.90 1.66
N GLU A 100 -22.77 -10.98 0.33
CA GLU A 100 -21.77 -11.76 -0.41
C GLU A 100 -20.37 -11.12 -0.36
N TYR A 101 -20.27 -9.80 -0.39
CA TYR A 101 -18.98 -9.10 -0.27
C TYR A 101 -18.37 -9.25 1.11
N LYS A 102 -19.20 -9.23 2.18
CA LYS A 102 -18.75 -9.50 3.57
C LYS A 102 -18.25 -10.93 3.73
N LYS A 103 -18.94 -11.91 3.16
CA LYS A 103 -18.49 -13.31 3.16
C LYS A 103 -17.15 -13.46 2.45
N LEU A 104 -17.02 -12.84 1.28
CA LEU A 104 -15.81 -12.88 0.48
C LEU A 104 -14.62 -12.25 1.22
N LEU A 105 -14.81 -11.06 1.80
CA LEU A 105 -13.81 -10.37 2.60
C LEU A 105 -13.36 -11.22 3.80
N LYS A 106 -14.29 -11.81 4.54
CA LYS A 106 -13.99 -12.67 5.70
C LYS A 106 -13.18 -13.90 5.29
N LYS A 107 -13.59 -14.57 4.20
CA LYS A 107 -12.91 -15.73 3.65
C LYS A 107 -11.48 -15.39 3.24
N GLY A 108 -11.33 -14.28 2.50
CA GLY A 108 -10.04 -13.83 2.01
C GLY A 108 -9.06 -13.43 3.11
N ARG A 109 -9.50 -12.65 4.08
CA ARG A 109 -8.66 -12.31 5.25
C ARG A 109 -8.14 -13.57 5.94
N LYS A 110 -9.04 -14.53 6.22
CA LYS A 110 -8.63 -15.80 6.84
C LYS A 110 -7.59 -16.52 5.97
N PHE A 111 -7.81 -16.62 4.66
CA PHE A 111 -6.88 -17.28 3.74
C PHE A 111 -5.49 -16.63 3.78
N THR A 112 -5.41 -15.31 3.63
CA THR A 112 -4.13 -14.57 3.64
C THR A 112 -3.42 -14.66 4.99
N GLU A 113 -4.16 -14.51 6.08
CA GLU A 113 -3.60 -14.53 7.43
C GLU A 113 -3.11 -15.92 7.88
N THR A 114 -3.64 -17.00 7.34
CA THR A 114 -3.23 -18.37 7.68
C THR A 114 -2.32 -19.01 6.64
N GLY A 115 -2.49 -18.67 5.36
CA GLY A 115 -1.78 -19.31 4.25
C GLY A 115 -0.59 -18.53 3.71
N LEU A 116 -0.56 -17.21 3.90
CA LEU A 116 0.49 -16.35 3.37
C LEU A 116 1.35 -15.68 4.46
N PHE A 117 1.02 -15.84 5.73
CA PHE A 117 1.84 -15.33 6.84
C PHE A 117 2.77 -16.41 7.36
N ASN A 118 4.07 -16.20 7.23
CA ASN A 118 5.08 -17.21 7.59
C ASN A 118 5.54 -17.17 9.05
N GLY A 119 4.80 -16.43 9.90
CA GLY A 119 5.14 -16.21 11.32
C GLY A 119 5.83 -14.89 11.59
N GLU A 120 6.36 -14.20 10.54
CA GLU A 120 7.00 -12.89 10.66
C GLU A 120 6.47 -11.90 9.63
N TYR A 121 6.28 -12.31 8.38
CA TYR A 121 5.83 -11.45 7.30
C TYR A 121 4.97 -12.19 6.29
N PHE A 122 4.25 -11.45 5.45
CA PHE A 122 3.45 -11.99 4.35
C PHE A 122 4.33 -12.30 3.16
N ILE A 123 4.08 -13.45 2.53
CA ILE A 123 4.81 -13.99 1.37
C ILE A 123 3.90 -14.08 0.16
N GLN A 124 4.47 -14.41 -0.99
CA GLN A 124 3.75 -14.82 -2.18
C GLN A 124 3.75 -16.35 -2.29
N LYS A 125 2.59 -16.92 -2.55
CA LYS A 125 2.45 -18.31 -2.98
C LYS A 125 2.41 -18.34 -4.50
N ILE A 126 3.50 -18.74 -5.15
CA ILE A 126 3.60 -18.77 -6.59
C ILE A 126 2.72 -19.89 -7.14
N GLU A 127 1.68 -19.53 -7.87
CA GLU A 127 0.75 -20.46 -8.54
C GLU A 127 0.52 -19.99 -9.97
N TRP A 128 0.70 -20.87 -10.93
CA TRP A 128 0.49 -20.57 -12.35
C TRP A 128 -0.26 -21.67 -13.09
N ARG A 129 -0.47 -22.82 -12.44
CA ARG A 129 -1.19 -23.95 -13.02
C ARG A 129 -2.64 -23.94 -12.57
N GLY A 130 -3.55 -24.31 -13.47
CA GLY A 130 -4.98 -24.36 -13.16
C GLY A 130 -5.66 -22.99 -13.05
N LEU A 131 -5.02 -21.94 -13.53
CA LEU A 131 -5.57 -20.60 -13.70
C LEU A 131 -6.23 -20.46 -15.09
N ASN A 132 -7.03 -19.40 -15.26
CA ASN A 132 -7.61 -19.04 -16.57
C ASN A 132 -6.55 -18.43 -17.51
N ALA A 133 -5.51 -17.83 -16.96
CA ALA A 133 -4.42 -17.25 -17.71
C ALA A 133 -3.61 -18.34 -18.44
N LYS A 134 -3.02 -17.96 -19.57
CA LYS A 134 -2.14 -18.86 -20.33
C LYS A 134 -0.89 -19.15 -19.52
N ASP A 135 -0.41 -20.39 -19.59
CA ASP A 135 0.81 -20.82 -18.91
C ASP A 135 2.00 -19.92 -19.31
N PRO A 136 2.63 -19.21 -18.37
CA PRO A 136 3.72 -18.27 -18.63
C PRO A 136 5.03 -18.97 -18.99
N THR A 137 5.15 -20.28 -18.72
CA THR A 137 6.36 -21.04 -19.02
C THR A 137 6.47 -21.41 -20.51
N VAL A 138 5.35 -21.34 -21.23
CA VAL A 138 5.28 -21.56 -22.68
C VAL A 138 5.10 -20.25 -23.47
N ALA A 139 4.96 -19.10 -22.81
CA ALA A 139 4.77 -17.83 -23.47
C ALA A 139 6.03 -17.42 -24.24
N GLN A 140 5.87 -17.05 -25.50
CA GLN A 140 6.93 -16.50 -26.34
C GLN A 140 6.96 -14.96 -26.19
N SER A 141 8.15 -14.39 -26.04
CA SER A 141 8.39 -12.95 -26.12
C SER A 141 9.13 -12.62 -27.41
N PHE A 142 8.60 -11.72 -28.24
CA PHE A 142 9.26 -11.19 -29.44
C PHE A 142 9.95 -12.26 -30.32
N HIS A 143 9.22 -13.30 -30.74
CA HIS A 143 9.70 -14.36 -31.64
C HIS A 143 10.83 -15.27 -31.11
N SER A 144 11.11 -15.23 -29.79
CA SER A 144 12.08 -16.15 -29.18
C SER A 144 11.39 -17.12 -28.22
N SER A 145 11.73 -18.41 -28.36
CA SER A 145 11.41 -19.46 -27.40
C SER A 145 12.45 -19.43 -26.26
N TYR A 146 12.05 -19.85 -25.06
CA TYR A 146 13.01 -20.09 -23.97
C TYR A 146 13.97 -21.24 -24.39
N SER A 147 15.24 -21.14 -23.96
CA SER A 147 16.18 -22.27 -24.08
C SER A 147 15.67 -23.46 -23.23
N PRO A 148 16.14 -24.69 -23.52
CA PRO A 148 15.78 -25.87 -22.72
C PRO A 148 16.05 -25.65 -21.20
N GLU A 149 17.21 -25.07 -20.86
CA GLU A 149 17.62 -24.79 -19.48
C GLU A 149 16.71 -23.78 -18.81
N ALA A 150 16.31 -22.72 -19.53
CA ALA A 150 15.37 -21.73 -19.02
C ALA A 150 13.98 -22.34 -18.79
N LYS A 151 13.52 -23.24 -19.65
CA LYS A 151 12.27 -23.96 -19.47
C LYS A 151 12.29 -24.84 -18.24
N GLU A 152 13.38 -25.60 -18.01
CA GLU A 152 13.52 -26.41 -16.79
C GLU A 152 13.42 -25.58 -15.51
N ILE A 153 14.07 -24.41 -15.46
CA ILE A 153 13.96 -23.49 -14.34
C ILE A 153 12.50 -23.00 -14.14
N LEU A 154 11.85 -22.58 -15.23
CA LEU A 154 10.47 -22.09 -15.17
C LEU A 154 9.47 -23.17 -14.77
N GLU A 155 9.65 -24.40 -15.23
CA GLU A 155 8.81 -25.54 -14.84
C GLU A 155 8.95 -25.90 -13.37
N LYS A 156 10.15 -25.72 -12.80
CA LYS A 156 10.46 -26.01 -11.40
C LYS A 156 10.05 -24.86 -10.45
N GLU A 157 10.39 -23.63 -10.81
CA GLU A 157 10.26 -22.46 -9.92
C GLU A 157 9.05 -21.57 -10.24
N GLY A 158 8.40 -21.78 -11.40
CA GLY A 158 7.30 -20.96 -11.89
C GLY A 158 7.75 -19.76 -12.71
N PRO A 159 6.85 -18.78 -12.91
CA PRO A 159 7.13 -17.59 -13.69
C PRO A 159 8.31 -16.79 -13.15
N LYS A 160 9.10 -16.19 -14.05
CA LYS A 160 10.23 -15.35 -13.68
C LYS A 160 9.79 -14.12 -12.88
N TYR A 161 10.72 -13.59 -12.07
CA TYR A 161 10.60 -12.31 -11.37
C TYR A 161 9.55 -12.28 -10.25
N GLN A 162 9.18 -13.44 -9.72
CA GLN A 162 8.35 -13.54 -8.53
C GLN A 162 9.21 -13.29 -7.28
N TYR A 163 8.57 -12.84 -6.17
CA TYR A 163 9.29 -12.66 -4.91
C TYR A 163 9.17 -13.87 -3.95
N GLY A 164 8.16 -14.72 -4.15
CA GLY A 164 8.01 -15.98 -3.41
C GLY A 164 8.05 -15.80 -1.89
N ASN A 165 9.01 -16.45 -1.24
CA ASN A 165 9.24 -16.37 0.21
C ASN A 165 9.96 -15.07 0.65
N GLY A 166 10.14 -14.11 -0.25
CA GLY A 166 10.77 -12.83 0.05
C GLY A 166 9.94 -11.94 0.98
N CYS A 167 10.64 -11.11 1.75
CA CYS A 167 10.07 -10.04 2.55
C CYS A 167 9.97 -8.79 1.66
N LEU A 168 8.77 -8.52 1.13
CA LEU A 168 8.51 -7.39 0.24
C LEU A 168 8.15 -6.15 1.05
N SER A 169 8.81 -5.01 0.81
CA SER A 169 8.61 -3.79 1.62
C SER A 169 7.20 -3.23 1.52
N ASP A 170 6.58 -3.29 0.37
CA ASP A 170 5.18 -2.91 0.18
C ASP A 170 4.20 -4.10 0.20
N GLY A 171 4.60 -5.21 0.83
CA GLY A 171 3.80 -6.44 0.91
C GLY A 171 2.43 -6.31 1.59
N VAL A 172 2.16 -5.17 2.24
CA VAL A 172 0.85 -4.82 2.82
C VAL A 172 0.41 -3.40 2.44
N LEU A 173 0.83 -2.93 1.27
CA LEU A 173 0.58 -1.57 0.79
C LEU A 173 -0.91 -1.20 0.78
N GLY A 174 -1.80 -2.13 0.42
CA GLY A 174 -3.24 -1.90 0.44
C GLY A 174 -3.80 -1.64 1.84
N SER A 175 -3.18 -2.22 2.87
CA SER A 175 -3.53 -1.96 4.27
C SER A 175 -3.17 -0.53 4.68
N TRP A 176 -1.98 -0.05 4.31
CA TRP A 176 -1.60 1.36 4.48
C TRP A 176 -2.57 2.31 3.77
N LEU A 177 -2.91 2.02 2.51
CA LEU A 177 -3.84 2.86 1.75
C LEU A 177 -5.22 2.91 2.42
N SER A 178 -5.70 1.78 2.94
CA SER A 178 -6.95 1.70 3.70
C SER A 178 -6.91 2.64 4.91
N ARG A 179 -5.80 2.64 5.67
CA ARG A 179 -5.57 3.57 6.80
C ARG A 179 -5.58 5.03 6.36
N MET A 180 -4.91 5.35 5.25
CA MET A 180 -4.90 6.71 4.67
C MET A 180 -6.29 7.17 4.23
N CYS A 181 -7.17 6.24 3.85
CA CYS A 181 -8.57 6.51 3.52
C CYS A 181 -9.50 6.56 4.74
N GLY A 182 -8.98 6.39 5.95
CA GLY A 182 -9.76 6.45 7.19
C GLY A 182 -10.49 5.15 7.56
N MET A 183 -10.04 4.04 7.00
CA MET A 183 -10.51 2.70 7.38
C MET A 183 -9.50 2.00 8.31
N GLU A 184 -9.86 0.82 8.80
CA GLU A 184 -8.96 -0.01 9.61
C GLU A 184 -7.93 -0.73 8.73
N GLU A 185 -7.00 -1.44 9.39
CA GLU A 185 -6.12 -2.40 8.72
C GLU A 185 -6.95 -3.44 7.95
N THR A 186 -6.52 -3.75 6.73
CA THR A 186 -7.23 -4.74 5.90
C THR A 186 -6.99 -6.18 6.35
N LEU A 187 -5.91 -6.41 7.09
CA LEU A 187 -5.49 -7.67 7.68
C LEU A 187 -5.35 -7.53 9.20
N ASN A 188 -5.09 -8.63 9.89
CA ASN A 188 -4.86 -8.61 11.33
C ASN A 188 -3.74 -7.63 11.70
N THR A 189 -4.02 -6.70 12.60
CA THR A 189 -3.13 -5.59 12.96
C THR A 189 -1.77 -6.06 13.48
N GLU A 190 -1.74 -7.11 14.32
CA GLU A 190 -0.49 -7.63 14.86
C GLU A 190 0.38 -8.29 13.76
N LYS A 191 -0.25 -8.96 12.80
CA LYS A 191 0.47 -9.54 11.65
C LYS A 191 0.97 -8.46 10.69
N VAL A 192 0.21 -7.39 10.49
CA VAL A 192 0.65 -6.21 9.72
C VAL A 192 1.85 -5.56 10.43
N LYS A 193 1.75 -5.35 11.74
CA LYS A 193 2.86 -4.81 12.55
C LYS A 193 4.09 -5.71 12.47
N SER A 194 3.94 -7.01 12.62
CA SER A 194 5.03 -7.98 12.49
C SER A 194 5.69 -7.93 11.11
N HIS A 195 4.89 -7.83 10.04
CA HIS A 195 5.41 -7.65 8.67
C HIS A 195 6.26 -6.37 8.55
N LEU A 196 5.76 -5.23 9.02
CA LEU A 196 6.47 -3.94 8.95
C LEU A 196 7.77 -3.95 9.75
N LEU A 197 7.77 -4.60 10.93
CA LEU A 197 8.98 -4.78 11.74
C LEU A 197 9.99 -5.69 11.02
N SER A 198 9.53 -6.71 10.33
CA SER A 198 10.38 -7.58 9.51
C SER A 198 10.95 -6.84 8.31
N VAL A 199 10.16 -6.00 7.65
CA VAL A 199 10.63 -5.12 6.57
C VAL A 199 11.72 -4.18 7.09
N HIS A 200 11.52 -3.51 8.22
CA HIS A 200 12.55 -2.67 8.82
C HIS A 200 13.81 -3.47 9.13
N ARG A 201 13.66 -4.63 9.76
CA ARG A 201 14.80 -5.49 10.19
C ARG A 201 15.63 -6.02 9.03
N TYR A 202 15.00 -6.46 7.95
CA TYR A 202 15.66 -7.19 6.86
C TYR A 202 16.01 -6.30 5.67
N ASN A 203 15.17 -5.31 5.37
CA ASN A 203 15.32 -4.50 4.16
C ASN A 203 15.97 -3.14 4.43
N PHE A 204 15.87 -2.57 5.66
CA PHE A 204 16.51 -1.31 5.96
C PHE A 204 18.03 -1.47 6.13
N LYS A 205 18.79 -0.70 5.36
CA LYS A 205 20.25 -0.65 5.40
C LYS A 205 20.69 0.75 5.82
N LYS A 206 21.57 0.81 6.84
CA LYS A 206 22.17 2.08 7.27
C LYS A 206 23.31 2.52 6.36
N ASP A 207 23.89 1.58 5.63
CA ASP A 207 25.02 1.75 4.73
C ASP A 207 24.86 0.76 3.56
N LEU A 208 25.04 1.24 2.35
CA LEU A 208 24.91 0.47 1.10
C LEU A 208 26.27 0.21 0.42
N THR A 209 27.41 0.45 1.11
CA THR A 209 28.76 0.29 0.53
C THR A 209 28.96 -1.12 -0.04
N ASP A 210 28.51 -2.15 0.66
CA ASP A 210 28.63 -3.55 0.24
C ASP A 210 27.37 -4.07 -0.48
N HIS A 211 26.44 -3.18 -0.84
CA HIS A 211 25.19 -3.55 -1.50
C HIS A 211 25.31 -3.41 -3.01
N ALA A 212 25.02 -4.51 -3.72
CA ALA A 212 24.98 -4.50 -5.19
C ALA A 212 23.57 -4.24 -5.70
N ASN A 213 23.40 -3.15 -6.43
CA ASN A 213 22.21 -2.84 -7.20
C ASN A 213 22.58 -2.66 -8.68
N PRO A 214 22.48 -3.72 -9.52
CA PRO A 214 22.97 -3.65 -10.89
C PRO A 214 22.09 -2.84 -11.86
N GLN A 215 20.85 -2.55 -11.51
CA GLN A 215 19.91 -1.89 -12.43
C GLN A 215 19.90 -0.37 -12.28
N ARG A 216 19.45 0.16 -11.14
CA ARG A 216 19.29 1.59 -10.90
C ARG A 216 20.06 2.01 -9.65
N SER A 217 21.34 1.71 -9.66
CA SER A 217 22.28 2.04 -8.59
C SER A 217 22.21 3.51 -8.14
N PRO A 218 21.96 4.53 -9.00
CA PRO A 218 21.93 5.92 -8.57
C PRO A 218 20.80 6.28 -7.60
N TYR A 219 19.83 5.41 -7.35
CA TYR A 219 18.74 5.70 -6.39
C TYR A 219 19.22 5.78 -4.96
N ALA A 220 20.15 4.90 -4.56
CA ALA A 220 20.87 4.96 -3.30
C ALA A 220 22.13 4.09 -3.40
N LEU A 221 23.28 4.57 -2.96
CA LEU A 221 24.56 3.87 -3.11
C LEU A 221 25.60 4.31 -2.08
N GLY A 222 26.66 3.51 -1.93
CA GLY A 222 27.80 3.79 -1.08
C GLY A 222 27.38 3.93 0.39
N LYS A 223 27.85 4.96 1.07
CA LYS A 223 27.57 5.21 2.49
C LYS A 223 26.15 5.69 2.78
N GLU A 224 25.31 5.81 1.76
CA GLU A 224 23.91 6.17 1.96
C GLU A 224 23.14 5.03 2.63
N GLY A 225 22.15 5.36 3.44
CA GLY A 225 21.17 4.41 3.95
C GLY A 225 19.93 4.34 3.06
N GLY A 226 19.16 3.26 3.15
CA GLY A 226 17.90 3.12 2.42
C GLY A 226 17.14 1.85 2.75
N LEU A 227 15.87 1.85 2.38
CA LEU A 227 14.99 0.69 2.49
C LEU A 227 14.91 -0.04 1.15
N LEU A 228 15.47 -1.25 1.09
CA LEU A 228 15.37 -2.10 -0.10
C LEU A 228 13.92 -2.51 -0.35
N LEU A 229 13.55 -2.71 -1.61
CA LEU A 229 12.20 -3.19 -1.96
C LEU A 229 11.92 -4.60 -1.49
N GLY A 230 12.94 -5.45 -1.38
CA GLY A 230 12.75 -6.80 -0.87
C GLY A 230 14.04 -7.54 -0.56
N SER A 231 13.93 -8.57 0.24
CA SER A 231 15.02 -9.47 0.58
C SER A 231 14.49 -10.88 0.80
N CYS A 232 15.38 -11.88 0.80
CA CYS A 232 15.03 -13.27 1.12
C CYS A 232 15.74 -13.72 2.39
N PRO A 233 15.39 -13.18 3.58
CA PRO A 233 16.13 -13.40 4.81
C PRO A 233 16.10 -14.85 5.31
N LYS A 234 15.08 -15.61 4.91
CA LYS A 234 14.90 -17.03 5.25
C LYS A 234 15.32 -17.97 4.11
N GLY A 235 16.04 -17.47 3.11
CA GLY A 235 16.41 -18.23 1.92
C GLY A 235 15.25 -18.37 0.92
N GLY A 236 15.39 -19.30 -0.03
CA GLY A 236 14.38 -19.52 -1.06
C GLY A 236 14.38 -18.45 -2.15
N LYS A 237 15.52 -17.77 -2.36
CA LYS A 237 15.67 -16.85 -3.49
C LYS A 237 15.59 -17.67 -4.80
N LEU A 238 14.72 -17.24 -5.68
CA LEU A 238 14.54 -17.88 -6.98
C LEU A 238 15.74 -17.65 -7.91
N SER A 239 15.94 -18.55 -8.89
CA SER A 239 16.99 -18.41 -9.91
C SER A 239 16.77 -17.18 -10.79
N LEU A 240 15.50 -16.85 -11.08
CA LEU A 240 15.07 -15.63 -11.77
C LEU A 240 14.25 -14.78 -10.81
N PRO A 241 14.89 -14.11 -9.83
CA PRO A 241 14.20 -13.44 -8.73
C PRO A 241 13.54 -12.14 -9.14
N PHE A 242 12.74 -11.58 -8.23
CA PHE A 242 12.17 -10.25 -8.35
C PHE A 242 13.26 -9.20 -8.62
N VAL A 243 13.22 -8.61 -9.81
CA VAL A 243 14.33 -7.80 -10.36
C VAL A 243 14.58 -6.51 -9.58
N TYR A 244 13.57 -5.95 -8.92
CA TYR A 244 13.69 -4.70 -8.18
C TYR A 244 14.02 -4.87 -6.70
N SER A 245 14.22 -6.10 -6.23
CA SER A 245 14.45 -6.37 -4.80
C SER A 245 15.57 -5.55 -4.17
N ASN A 246 16.64 -5.28 -4.94
CA ASN A 246 17.83 -4.57 -4.49
C ASN A 246 17.73 -3.04 -4.60
N GLU A 247 16.64 -2.52 -5.09
CA GLU A 247 16.46 -1.08 -5.29
C GLU A 247 15.89 -0.39 -4.05
N VAL A 248 16.11 0.92 -3.97
CA VAL A 248 15.56 1.81 -2.95
C VAL A 248 14.65 2.83 -3.64
N TRP A 249 13.37 2.82 -3.29
CA TRP A 249 12.39 3.74 -3.86
C TRP A 249 11.81 4.66 -2.78
N THR A 250 12.03 5.96 -2.92
CA THR A 250 11.67 6.96 -1.90
C THR A 250 10.19 6.92 -1.54
N GLY A 251 9.31 6.68 -2.51
CA GLY A 251 7.89 6.57 -2.24
C GLY A 251 7.51 5.36 -1.39
N ILE A 252 8.19 4.23 -1.55
CA ILE A 252 8.00 3.05 -0.71
C ILE A 252 8.60 3.27 0.67
N GLU A 253 9.75 3.94 0.78
CA GLU A 253 10.35 4.32 2.06
C GLU A 253 9.37 5.14 2.91
N TYR A 254 8.77 6.19 2.35
CA TYR A 254 7.78 7.02 3.05
C TYR A 254 6.50 6.26 3.40
N GLN A 255 6.05 5.38 2.51
CA GLN A 255 4.89 4.55 2.77
C GLN A 255 5.12 3.62 3.97
N VAL A 256 6.23 2.87 3.99
CA VAL A 256 6.58 1.97 5.10
C VAL A 256 6.80 2.75 6.39
N ALA A 257 7.52 3.87 6.32
CA ALA A 257 7.78 4.73 7.47
C ALA A 257 6.47 5.23 8.11
N SER A 258 5.55 5.76 7.30
CA SER A 258 4.25 6.24 7.80
C SER A 258 3.38 5.10 8.35
N HIS A 259 3.44 3.91 7.76
CA HIS A 259 2.72 2.75 8.25
C HIS A 259 3.27 2.25 9.60
N LEU A 260 4.61 2.22 9.76
CA LEU A 260 5.25 1.97 11.06
C LEU A 260 4.80 2.97 12.13
N MET A 261 4.74 4.25 11.80
CA MET A 261 4.26 5.30 12.71
C MET A 261 2.80 5.07 13.13
N LEU A 262 1.91 4.70 12.20
CA LEU A 262 0.52 4.33 12.51
C LEU A 262 0.44 3.14 13.48
N GLN A 263 1.39 2.20 13.40
CA GLN A 263 1.49 1.05 14.31
C GLN A 263 2.21 1.38 15.64
N GLY A 264 2.56 2.65 15.87
CA GLY A 264 3.26 3.11 17.08
C GLY A 264 4.78 2.94 17.07
N GLU A 265 5.36 2.46 15.96
CA GLU A 265 6.80 2.27 15.78
C GLU A 265 7.45 3.54 15.19
N VAL A 266 7.27 4.68 15.88
CA VAL A 266 7.65 6.01 15.38
C VAL A 266 9.13 6.10 15.06
N GLU A 267 10.01 5.66 15.97
CA GLU A 267 11.47 5.78 15.77
C GLU A 267 11.96 4.98 14.57
N LYS A 268 11.41 3.77 14.33
CA LYS A 268 11.75 2.98 13.14
C LYS A 268 11.30 3.67 11.85
N GLY A 269 10.12 4.28 11.88
CA GLY A 269 9.66 5.11 10.77
C GLY A 269 10.59 6.30 10.53
N LEU A 270 10.99 7.00 11.59
CA LEU A 270 11.91 8.14 11.50
C LEU A 270 13.33 7.74 11.04
N GLU A 271 13.82 6.55 11.40
CA GLU A 271 15.10 6.04 10.86
C GLU A 271 15.08 5.96 9.33
N ILE A 272 14.00 5.42 8.75
CA ILE A 272 13.83 5.35 7.30
C ILE A 272 13.76 6.76 6.69
N VAL A 273 12.97 7.66 7.28
CA VAL A 273 12.83 9.04 6.80
C VAL A 273 14.16 9.78 6.85
N ARG A 274 14.93 9.65 7.95
CA ARG A 274 16.26 10.27 8.09
C ARG A 274 17.20 9.77 6.99
N ALA A 275 17.26 8.46 6.75
CA ALA A 275 18.10 7.89 5.69
C ALA A 275 17.71 8.43 4.30
N CYS A 276 16.41 8.50 4.01
CA CYS A 276 15.92 9.08 2.78
C CYS A 276 16.33 10.56 2.65
N ARG A 277 16.08 11.38 3.68
CA ARG A 277 16.37 12.83 3.62
C ARG A 277 17.86 13.13 3.61
N GLN A 278 18.70 12.32 4.26
CA GLN A 278 20.15 12.46 4.19
C GLN A 278 20.72 12.25 2.79
N ARG A 279 20.07 11.41 1.96
CA ARG A 279 20.45 11.27 0.55
C ARG A 279 20.17 12.53 -0.27
N TYR A 280 19.19 13.33 0.15
CA TYR A 280 18.71 14.53 -0.55
C TYR A 280 18.96 15.81 0.26
N ASP A 281 20.14 15.91 0.89
CA ASP A 281 20.53 17.04 1.74
C ASP A 281 21.11 18.25 0.97
N GLY A 282 21.26 18.10 -0.35
CA GLY A 282 21.82 19.13 -1.22
C GLY A 282 23.32 19.01 -1.47
N SER A 283 24.02 18.10 -0.78
CA SER A 283 25.46 17.89 -0.99
C SER A 283 25.74 17.09 -2.28
N VAL A 284 24.99 16.05 -2.55
CA VAL A 284 25.11 15.20 -3.75
C VAL A 284 23.85 15.24 -4.59
N ARG A 285 22.69 15.18 -3.96
CA ARG A 285 21.38 15.16 -4.64
C ARG A 285 20.57 16.40 -4.31
N ASN A 286 19.79 16.85 -5.31
CA ASN A 286 18.88 17.97 -5.15
C ASN A 286 17.76 17.61 -4.14
N PRO A 287 17.57 18.37 -3.05
CA PRO A 287 16.57 18.09 -2.03
C PRO A 287 15.12 18.21 -2.51
N PHE A 288 14.89 18.82 -3.66
CA PHE A 288 13.57 18.99 -4.28
C PHE A 288 13.32 18.06 -5.46
N ASN A 289 14.20 17.09 -5.70
CA ASN A 289 14.11 16.20 -6.84
C ASN A 289 14.53 14.79 -6.46
N GLU A 290 13.61 14.03 -5.90
CA GLU A 290 13.84 12.65 -5.47
C GLU A 290 13.88 11.71 -6.68
N TYR A 291 14.95 10.90 -6.76
CA TYR A 291 15.14 9.91 -7.81
C TYR A 291 14.31 8.68 -7.54
N GLU A 292 13.33 8.44 -8.40
CA GLU A 292 12.61 7.18 -8.48
C GLU A 292 11.93 7.11 -9.86
N CYS A 293 12.29 6.17 -10.71
CA CYS A 293 11.78 6.03 -12.09
C CYS A 293 11.90 7.30 -12.95
N GLY A 294 12.81 8.20 -12.61
CA GLY A 294 13.00 9.53 -13.19
C GLY A 294 12.89 10.64 -12.14
N HIS A 295 12.79 11.88 -12.63
CA HIS A 295 12.64 13.05 -11.79
C HIS A 295 11.17 13.33 -11.48
N TRP A 296 10.88 13.87 -10.28
CA TRP A 296 9.53 14.27 -9.84
C TRP A 296 8.48 13.16 -9.97
N TYR A 297 8.86 11.95 -9.67
CA TYR A 297 7.95 10.82 -9.73
C TYR A 297 6.91 10.89 -8.59
N GLY A 298 5.63 10.75 -8.96
CA GLY A 298 4.50 11.02 -8.06
C GLY A 298 4.42 10.15 -6.80
N ARG A 299 5.14 9.01 -6.75
CA ARG A 299 5.10 8.11 -5.58
C ARG A 299 5.72 8.74 -4.32
N ALA A 300 6.64 9.71 -4.47
CA ALA A 300 7.18 10.50 -3.36
C ALA A 300 6.09 11.26 -2.56
N LEU A 301 4.92 11.50 -3.16
CA LEU A 301 3.75 12.06 -2.45
C LEU A 301 3.27 11.21 -1.27
N SER A 302 3.69 9.95 -1.15
CA SER A 302 3.44 9.14 0.05
C SER A 302 4.03 9.75 1.33
N SER A 303 4.96 10.70 1.20
CA SER A 303 5.51 11.50 2.30
C SER A 303 4.43 12.26 3.09
N TYR A 304 3.33 12.65 2.46
CA TYR A 304 2.20 13.26 3.19
C TYR A 304 1.58 12.31 4.22
N GLY A 305 1.69 11.00 4.01
CA GLY A 305 1.27 9.99 4.98
C GLY A 305 2.01 10.05 6.31
N LEU A 306 3.22 10.65 6.35
CA LEU A 306 4.00 10.80 7.58
C LEU A 306 3.29 11.68 8.60
N LEU A 307 2.66 12.79 8.17
CA LEU A 307 1.90 13.66 9.06
C LEU A 307 0.73 12.90 9.70
N GLN A 308 -0.01 12.13 8.90
CA GLN A 308 -1.10 11.30 9.41
C GLN A 308 -0.56 10.16 10.30
N GLY A 309 0.58 9.58 9.96
CA GLY A 309 1.25 8.55 10.76
C GLY A 309 1.64 9.02 12.16
N LEU A 310 2.17 10.23 12.27
CA LEU A 310 2.60 10.85 13.54
C LEU A 310 1.41 11.35 14.38
N THR A 311 0.49 12.06 13.77
CA THR A 311 -0.60 12.77 14.46
C THR A 311 -1.88 11.97 14.56
N GLY A 312 -2.07 11.00 13.65
CA GLY A 312 -3.33 10.28 13.50
C GLY A 312 -4.51 11.18 13.10
N VAL A 313 -4.23 12.39 12.60
CA VAL A 313 -5.28 13.35 12.22
C VAL A 313 -6.01 12.85 10.98
N ARG A 314 -7.32 12.82 11.06
CA ARG A 314 -8.23 12.51 9.98
C ARG A 314 -9.53 13.29 10.14
N TYR A 315 -9.90 14.05 9.14
CA TYR A 315 -11.20 14.69 9.07
C TYR A 315 -12.16 13.85 8.22
N ASP A 316 -13.38 13.75 8.69
CA ASP A 316 -14.48 13.06 8.04
C ASP A 316 -15.65 14.04 7.86
N ALA A 317 -15.84 14.53 6.65
CA ALA A 317 -16.84 15.55 6.34
C ALA A 317 -18.27 15.01 6.34
N VAL A 318 -18.46 13.71 6.09
CA VAL A 318 -19.80 13.09 6.15
C VAL A 318 -20.34 13.06 7.57
N ASP A 319 -19.48 12.67 8.52
CA ASP A 319 -19.84 12.58 9.94
C ASP A 319 -19.43 13.85 10.73
N LYS A 320 -18.84 14.86 10.06
CA LYS A 320 -18.30 16.10 10.66
C LYS A 320 -17.45 15.81 11.89
N THR A 321 -16.63 14.76 11.78
CA THR A 321 -15.83 14.25 12.89
C THR A 321 -14.35 14.42 12.62
N LEU A 322 -13.63 15.01 13.57
CA LEU A 322 -12.18 15.09 13.54
C LEU A 322 -11.58 14.05 14.50
N TYR A 323 -10.83 13.12 13.92
CA TYR A 323 -10.12 12.07 14.64
C TYR A 323 -8.67 12.47 14.85
N ILE A 324 -8.14 12.19 16.04
CA ILE A 324 -6.73 12.39 16.42
C ILE A 324 -6.26 11.14 17.16
N ASN A 325 -5.12 10.58 16.76
CA ASN A 325 -4.49 9.47 17.47
C ASN A 325 -2.98 9.68 17.48
N SER A 326 -2.54 10.73 18.16
CA SER A 326 -1.15 11.15 18.19
C SER A 326 -0.24 10.07 18.74
N LYS A 327 0.88 9.88 18.06
CA LYS A 327 1.99 9.01 18.47
C LYS A 327 3.19 9.79 19.04
N ILE A 328 3.07 11.12 19.07
CA ILE A 328 4.13 12.03 19.45
C ILE A 328 3.72 12.98 20.62
N GLY A 329 2.57 12.71 21.25
CA GLY A 329 2.02 13.59 22.28
C GLY A 329 1.38 14.85 21.70
N ASP A 330 1.63 16.01 22.30
CA ASP A 330 1.15 17.29 21.83
C ASP A 330 1.78 17.68 20.50
N PHE A 331 1.01 18.33 19.63
CA PHE A 331 1.49 18.75 18.30
C PHE A 331 0.67 19.92 17.75
N ILE A 332 1.23 20.58 16.74
CA ILE A 332 0.54 21.49 15.82
C ILE A 332 0.82 20.97 14.40
N SER A 333 -0.23 20.83 13.60
CA SER A 333 -0.12 20.37 12.21
C SER A 333 -1.08 21.14 11.32
N PHE A 334 -0.84 21.06 10.02
CA PHE A 334 -1.72 21.60 9.00
C PHE A 334 -2.94 20.70 8.80
N ILE A 335 -4.10 21.32 8.53
CA ILE A 335 -5.31 20.65 8.08
C ILE A 335 -5.89 21.42 6.91
N SER A 336 -6.30 20.69 5.86
CA SER A 336 -7.04 21.20 4.72
C SER A 336 -8.25 20.33 4.45
N THR A 337 -9.38 20.96 4.22
CA THR A 337 -10.65 20.35 3.83
C THR A 337 -11.13 20.99 2.53
N GLU A 338 -12.24 20.55 2.00
CA GLU A 338 -12.82 21.17 0.81
C GLU A 338 -13.23 22.64 1.07
N SER A 339 -13.77 22.93 2.25
CA SER A 339 -14.35 24.22 2.59
C SER A 339 -13.39 25.20 3.27
N GLY A 340 -12.21 24.74 3.72
CA GLY A 340 -11.26 25.60 4.41
C GLY A 340 -9.97 24.91 4.82
N PHE A 341 -9.03 25.71 5.32
CA PHE A 341 -7.77 25.20 5.84
C PHE A 341 -7.29 25.97 7.07
N GLY A 342 -6.39 25.35 7.82
CA GLY A 342 -5.85 25.93 9.04
C GLY A 342 -4.90 25.00 9.76
N ASN A 343 -4.88 25.10 11.08
CA ASN A 343 -4.09 24.25 11.96
C ASN A 343 -4.98 23.40 12.85
N ILE A 344 -4.55 22.18 13.07
CA ILE A 344 -5.04 21.29 14.10
C ILE A 344 -3.98 21.15 15.19
N GLU A 345 -4.39 21.28 16.44
CA GLU A 345 -3.50 21.20 17.59
C GLU A 345 -4.03 20.15 18.57
N LEU A 346 -3.13 19.47 19.24
CA LEU A 346 -3.40 18.70 20.44
C LEU A 346 -2.54 19.27 21.56
N ARG A 347 -3.16 19.70 22.68
CA ARG A 347 -2.47 20.20 23.85
C ARG A 347 -3.03 19.51 25.09
N SER A 348 -2.18 18.78 25.78
CA SER A 348 -2.57 18.05 27.00
C SER A 348 -3.83 17.19 26.79
N GLY A 349 -3.93 16.53 25.63
CA GLY A 349 -5.04 15.67 25.25
C GLY A 349 -6.31 16.42 24.76
N LYS A 350 -6.28 17.75 24.70
CA LYS A 350 -7.38 18.57 24.19
C LYS A 350 -7.14 18.99 22.74
N PRO A 351 -8.09 18.75 21.84
CA PRO A 351 -8.00 19.14 20.44
C PRO A 351 -8.43 20.60 20.24
N PHE A 352 -7.76 21.29 19.30
CA PHE A 352 -8.11 22.64 18.88
C PHE A 352 -8.00 22.74 17.36
N VAL A 353 -8.93 23.45 16.73
CA VAL A 353 -8.88 23.78 15.29
C VAL A 353 -8.80 25.31 15.17
N LYS A 354 -7.78 25.79 14.48
CA LYS A 354 -7.63 27.20 14.12
C LYS A 354 -7.79 27.34 12.61
N VAL A 355 -8.95 27.80 12.19
CA VAL A 355 -9.22 28.06 10.76
C VAL A 355 -8.49 29.33 10.33
N VAL A 356 -7.75 29.25 9.23
CA VAL A 356 -7.02 30.39 8.61
C VAL A 356 -7.83 30.97 7.45
N SER A 357 -8.49 30.12 6.67
CA SER A 357 -9.33 30.55 5.55
C SER A 357 -10.48 29.57 5.35
N GLY A 358 -11.63 30.09 4.90
CA GLY A 358 -12.85 29.30 4.74
C GLY A 358 -13.48 28.89 6.06
N HIS A 359 -14.06 27.69 6.09
CA HIS A 359 -14.63 27.12 7.32
C HIS A 359 -14.33 25.61 7.38
N ILE A 360 -14.22 25.08 8.60
CA ILE A 360 -14.09 23.64 8.87
C ILE A 360 -15.14 23.31 9.92
N GLU A 361 -16.16 22.57 9.54
CA GLU A 361 -17.25 22.20 10.41
C GLU A 361 -16.93 20.92 11.18
N VAL A 362 -16.80 20.99 12.49
CA VAL A 362 -16.50 19.85 13.36
C VAL A 362 -17.56 19.75 14.44
N ASP A 363 -18.42 18.74 14.34
CA ASP A 363 -19.45 18.47 15.36
C ASP A 363 -18.89 17.59 16.48
N ARG A 364 -17.82 16.85 16.22
CA ARG A 364 -17.28 15.90 17.19
C ARG A 364 -15.78 15.71 17.04
N PHE A 365 -15.10 15.67 18.18
CA PHE A 365 -13.71 15.25 18.29
C PHE A 365 -13.61 13.83 18.85
N VAL A 366 -12.72 13.02 18.26
CA VAL A 366 -12.38 11.68 18.77
C VAL A 366 -10.88 11.60 18.97
N VAL A 367 -10.44 11.63 20.23
CA VAL A 367 -9.01 11.58 20.58
C VAL A 367 -8.69 10.21 21.17
N SER A 368 -7.75 9.48 20.54
CA SER A 368 -7.36 8.12 20.96
C SER A 368 -8.56 7.18 21.17
N GLY A 369 -9.54 7.27 20.27
CA GLY A 369 -10.75 6.45 20.30
C GLY A 369 -11.84 6.89 21.28
N LYS A 370 -11.65 8.01 22.00
CA LYS A 370 -12.64 8.56 22.93
C LYS A 370 -13.22 9.86 22.39
N VAL A 371 -14.53 10.02 22.50
CA VAL A 371 -15.19 11.29 22.21
C VAL A 371 -14.76 12.29 23.27
N VAL A 372 -14.37 13.48 22.82
CA VAL A 372 -13.95 14.61 23.69
C VAL A 372 -14.88 15.78 23.38
N GLU A 373 -15.44 16.37 24.43
CA GLU A 373 -16.28 17.57 24.39
C GLU A 373 -15.44 18.85 24.26
#